data_cd34dec2578d07892a5f06cb58cafdf5
#
_entry.id   cd34dec2578d07892a5f06cb58cafdf5
#
_cell.length_a   1.000
_cell.length_b   1.000
_cell.length_c   1.000
_cell.angle_alpha   90.00
_cell.angle_beta   90.00
_cell.angle_gamma   90.00
#
_symmetry.space_group_name_H-M   'P 1'
#
loop_
_entity.id
_entity.type
_entity.pdbx_description
1 polymer ?
#
loop_
_entity_poly.entity_id
_entity_poly.type
_entity_poly.pdbx_seq_one_letter_code
_entity_poly.pdbx_strand_id
1 'polypeptide(L)'
;MLAVIGTLPEPGAPLLTGPAAWDGGPLSVAGTAVDVARGTPALLAAASATALALGRSAPHAVLAGDIGRGDGSRAVYAHLVETLPKSPFSVLAFHYLQPDVDWHNKVLFAVQAMRPKPLLLADAGFMYAAKMSGQATEYDLFTPDAGELAFLADETAPHPFYARGFLLSQENRVPELIQRAHVHDNAARHLLVKGVTDHVARGGEILGSVDAPSESALEAMGGTGDTLTGVTAALIEAGWNIPRACLAGARVNRVAGA
;
A
#
# COMPACT_ATOMS: atom_id res chain seq x y z
N MET A 1 7.73 -10.16 10.63
CA MET A 1 8.18 -8.76 10.59
C MET A 1 7.63 -8.08 9.35
N LEU A 2 7.07 -6.88 9.48
CA LEU A 2 6.60 -6.03 8.36
C LEU A 2 7.77 -5.33 7.70
N ALA A 3 7.83 -5.35 6.35
CA ALA A 3 8.63 -4.43 5.57
C ALA A 3 7.72 -3.44 4.81
N VAL A 4 8.03 -2.16 4.90
CA VAL A 4 7.40 -1.08 4.12
C VAL A 4 8.40 -0.60 3.07
N ILE A 5 7.98 -0.67 1.82
CA ILE A 5 8.83 -0.50 0.64
C ILE A 5 8.25 0.62 -0.22
N GLY A 6 9.02 1.65 -0.51
CA GLY A 6 8.51 2.75 -1.32
C GLY A 6 9.51 3.87 -1.56
N THR A 7 9.00 5.05 -1.90
CA THR A 7 9.84 6.21 -2.22
C THR A 7 9.59 7.39 -1.31
N LEU A 8 10.60 8.27 -1.23
CA LEU A 8 10.55 9.57 -0.60
C LEU A 8 10.41 10.65 -1.70
N PRO A 9 9.61 11.71 -1.48
CA PRO A 9 9.50 12.80 -2.45
C PRO A 9 10.71 13.77 -2.38
N GLU A 10 11.91 13.22 -2.23
CA GLU A 10 13.16 13.95 -2.10
C GLU A 10 14.11 13.57 -3.24
N PRO A 11 14.48 14.53 -4.11
CA PRO A 11 15.41 14.24 -5.19
C PRO A 11 16.76 13.79 -4.65
N GLY A 12 17.23 12.62 -5.11
CA GLY A 12 18.57 12.14 -4.80
C GLY A 12 18.77 11.63 -3.37
N ALA A 13 17.72 11.50 -2.55
CA ALA A 13 17.85 10.82 -1.27
C ALA A 13 18.33 9.38 -1.50
N PRO A 14 19.38 8.94 -0.78
CA PRO A 14 19.97 7.63 -0.98
C PRO A 14 19.01 6.51 -0.59
N LEU A 15 19.34 5.28 -0.96
CA LEU A 15 18.64 4.10 -0.45
C LEU A 15 18.84 4.03 1.07
N LEU A 16 17.71 4.11 1.80
CA LEU A 16 17.61 3.93 3.24
C LEU A 16 16.97 2.58 3.53
N THR A 17 17.63 1.76 4.33
CA THR A 17 17.08 0.45 4.72
C THR A 17 17.37 0.18 6.20
N GLY A 18 16.36 -0.24 6.94
CA GLY A 18 16.48 -0.55 8.36
C GLY A 18 15.19 -0.35 9.15
N PRO A 19 15.25 -0.53 10.49
CA PRO A 19 14.08 -0.35 11.34
C PRO A 19 13.60 1.10 11.30
N ALA A 20 12.27 1.28 11.31
CA ALA A 20 11.61 2.57 11.31
C ALA A 20 10.90 2.80 12.63
N ALA A 21 11.30 3.84 13.37
CA ALA A 21 10.70 4.21 14.64
C ALA A 21 10.03 5.60 14.55
N TRP A 22 8.84 5.70 15.15
CA TRP A 22 8.12 6.95 15.26
C TRP A 22 7.48 7.08 16.65
N ASP A 23 7.72 8.21 17.29
CA ASP A 23 7.25 8.52 18.66
C ASP A 23 6.45 9.83 18.73
N GLY A 24 5.97 10.32 17.57
CA GLY A 24 5.24 11.59 17.45
C GLY A 24 6.09 12.76 16.94
N GLY A 25 7.41 12.56 16.80
CA GLY A 25 8.34 13.49 16.16
C GLY A 25 8.67 13.12 14.71
N PRO A 26 9.88 13.42 14.25
CA PRO A 26 10.37 12.94 12.96
C PRO A 26 10.42 11.40 12.93
N LEU A 27 10.02 10.82 11.81
CA LEU A 27 10.23 9.40 11.57
C LEU A 27 11.73 9.11 11.47
N SER A 28 12.23 8.15 12.22
CA SER A 28 13.63 7.72 12.14
C SER A 28 13.71 6.39 11.37
N VAL A 29 14.46 6.36 10.29
CA VAL A 29 14.78 5.14 9.53
C VAL A 29 16.27 4.86 9.63
N ALA A 30 16.64 3.78 10.29
CA ALA A 30 18.03 3.41 10.56
C ALA A 30 18.86 4.59 11.15
N GLY A 31 18.23 5.42 11.98
CA GLY A 31 18.86 6.60 12.60
C GLY A 31 18.84 7.87 11.74
N THR A 32 18.33 7.81 10.51
CA THR A 32 18.15 8.99 9.65
C THR A 32 16.73 9.54 9.83
N ALA A 33 16.60 10.84 10.10
CA ALA A 33 15.29 11.49 10.19
C ALA A 33 14.66 11.63 8.80
N VAL A 34 13.36 11.34 8.72
CA VAL A 34 12.52 11.45 7.52
C VAL A 34 11.28 12.26 7.88
N ASP A 35 10.99 13.28 7.11
CA ASP A 35 9.80 14.11 7.33
C ASP A 35 8.52 13.34 7.01
N VAL A 36 7.54 13.47 7.91
CA VAL A 36 6.22 12.83 7.76
C VAL A 36 5.20 13.87 7.34
N ALA A 37 4.85 13.87 6.05
CA ALA A 37 3.77 14.71 5.53
C ALA A 37 2.69 13.86 4.86
N ARG A 38 3.07 13.04 3.89
CA ARG A 38 2.20 12.14 3.10
C ARG A 38 3.02 11.03 2.46
N GLY A 39 2.39 10.14 1.73
CA GLY A 39 3.07 9.10 0.96
C GLY A 39 3.66 8.02 1.86
N THR A 40 4.75 7.39 1.41
CA THR A 40 5.39 6.30 2.14
C THR A 40 5.83 6.67 3.56
N PRO A 41 6.31 7.90 3.85
CA PRO A 41 6.57 8.32 5.23
C PRO A 41 5.34 8.29 6.13
N ALA A 42 4.16 8.73 5.65
CA ALA A 42 2.92 8.70 6.43
C ALA A 42 2.45 7.26 6.71
N LEU A 43 2.50 6.40 5.69
CA LEU A 43 2.23 4.97 5.84
C LEU A 43 3.15 4.36 6.89
N LEU A 44 4.46 4.62 6.79
CA LEU A 44 5.46 4.04 7.67
C LEU A 44 5.34 4.55 9.12
N ALA A 45 5.04 5.85 9.33
CA ALA A 45 4.77 6.41 10.63
C ALA A 45 3.55 5.78 11.29
N ALA A 46 2.44 5.63 10.55
CA ALA A 46 1.23 4.97 11.04
C ALA A 46 1.47 3.49 11.37
N ALA A 47 2.23 2.78 10.53
CA ALA A 47 2.62 1.40 10.80
C ALA A 47 3.51 1.29 12.05
N SER A 48 4.45 2.21 12.24
CA SER A 48 5.34 2.26 13.40
C SER A 48 4.57 2.55 14.69
N ALA A 49 3.65 3.54 14.67
CA ALA A 49 2.79 3.86 15.81
C ALA A 49 1.90 2.68 16.20
N THR A 50 1.32 2.01 15.20
CA THR A 50 0.46 0.84 15.42
C THR A 50 1.27 -0.33 15.99
N ALA A 51 2.45 -0.61 15.44
CA ALA A 51 3.34 -1.64 15.96
C ALA A 51 3.73 -1.37 17.43
N LEU A 52 4.10 -0.13 17.75
CA LEU A 52 4.41 0.30 19.11
C LEU A 52 3.22 0.07 20.06
N ALA A 53 2.02 0.50 19.67
CA ALA A 53 0.80 0.34 20.48
C ALA A 53 0.45 -1.13 20.71
N LEU A 54 0.81 -2.02 19.80
CA LEU A 54 0.59 -3.46 19.90
C LEU A 54 1.75 -4.22 20.58
N GLY A 55 2.80 -3.51 21.05
CA GLY A 55 4.00 -4.13 21.61
C GLY A 55 4.77 -4.99 20.59
N ARG A 56 4.71 -4.63 19.30
CA ARG A 56 5.40 -5.33 18.21
C ARG A 56 6.69 -4.61 17.84
N SER A 57 7.57 -5.31 17.16
CA SER A 57 8.81 -4.72 16.62
C SER A 57 8.49 -3.65 15.58
N ALA A 58 9.33 -2.61 15.53
CA ALA A 58 9.25 -1.58 14.50
C ALA A 58 9.28 -2.19 13.08
N PRO A 59 8.49 -1.68 12.14
CA PRO A 59 8.58 -2.13 10.75
C PRO A 59 9.95 -1.81 10.16
N HIS A 60 10.35 -2.62 9.17
CA HIS A 60 11.56 -2.38 8.39
C HIS A 60 11.24 -1.53 7.19
N ALA A 61 11.97 -0.44 6.96
CA ALA A 61 11.81 0.42 5.80
C ALA A 61 12.81 0.05 4.71
N VAL A 62 12.39 0.15 3.44
CA VAL A 62 13.25 0.16 2.25
C VAL A 62 12.80 1.33 1.39
N LEU A 63 13.52 2.44 1.45
CA LEU A 63 13.12 3.72 0.86
C LEU A 63 14.23 4.30 -0.01
N ALA A 64 13.88 5.00 -1.09
CA ALA A 64 14.82 5.83 -1.84
C ALA A 64 14.11 7.09 -2.35
N GLY A 65 14.88 8.14 -2.61
CA GLY A 65 14.34 9.38 -3.15
C GLY A 65 13.90 9.24 -4.60
N ASP A 66 12.62 9.53 -4.90
CA ASP A 66 12.09 9.52 -6.27
C ASP A 66 11.00 10.59 -6.42
N ILE A 67 11.16 11.48 -7.39
CA ILE A 67 10.19 12.52 -7.73
C ILE A 67 9.41 12.20 -9.01
N GLY A 68 9.23 10.91 -9.34
CA GLY A 68 8.55 10.45 -10.53
C GLY A 68 9.46 10.20 -11.74
N ARG A 69 10.79 10.17 -11.54
CA ARG A 69 11.78 9.84 -12.58
C ARG A 69 12.15 8.37 -12.62
N GLY A 70 11.82 7.62 -11.59
CA GLY A 70 12.05 6.20 -11.48
C GLY A 70 13.45 5.80 -11.03
N ASP A 71 14.37 6.73 -10.78
CA ASP A 71 15.73 6.39 -10.37
C ASP A 71 15.76 5.76 -8.98
N GLY A 72 15.05 6.35 -8.03
CA GLY A 72 14.90 5.79 -6.70
C GLY A 72 14.14 4.48 -6.70
N SER A 73 13.07 4.39 -7.48
CA SER A 73 12.29 3.15 -7.63
C SER A 73 13.16 2.01 -8.17
N ARG A 74 14.02 2.28 -9.18
CA ARG A 74 14.96 1.27 -9.70
C ARG A 74 15.99 0.83 -8.66
N ALA A 75 16.50 1.77 -7.84
CA ALA A 75 17.40 1.43 -6.74
C ALA A 75 16.73 0.51 -5.70
N VAL A 76 15.49 0.80 -5.34
CA VAL A 76 14.68 -0.05 -4.44
C VAL A 76 14.45 -1.41 -5.08
N TYR A 77 14.02 -1.49 -6.33
CA TYR A 77 13.80 -2.75 -7.03
C TYR A 77 15.06 -3.63 -7.06
N ALA A 78 16.21 -3.06 -7.44
CA ALA A 78 17.48 -3.77 -7.49
C ALA A 78 17.85 -4.35 -6.13
N HIS A 79 17.73 -3.54 -5.06
CA HIS A 79 17.97 -3.98 -3.69
C HIS A 79 17.05 -5.13 -3.27
N LEU A 80 15.76 -5.05 -3.59
CA LEU A 80 14.78 -6.08 -3.25
C LEU A 80 15.09 -7.42 -3.93
N VAL A 81 15.43 -7.39 -5.23
CA VAL A 81 15.78 -8.61 -5.98
C VAL A 81 16.95 -9.34 -5.32
N GLU A 82 17.94 -8.60 -4.82
CA GLU A 82 19.12 -9.18 -4.17
C GLU A 82 18.82 -9.69 -2.74
N THR A 83 18.00 -8.95 -1.97
CA THR A 83 17.90 -9.17 -0.52
C THR A 83 16.68 -9.97 -0.08
N LEU A 84 15.54 -9.89 -0.78
CA LEU A 84 14.30 -10.56 -0.38
C LEU A 84 14.44 -12.06 -0.17
N PRO A 85 15.14 -12.83 -1.03
CA PRO A 85 15.22 -14.29 -0.85
C PRO A 85 15.79 -14.73 0.51
N LYS A 86 16.54 -13.86 1.18
CA LYS A 86 17.18 -14.12 2.48
C LYS A 86 16.56 -13.33 3.63
N SER A 87 15.52 -12.55 3.36
CA SER A 87 14.91 -11.66 4.35
C SER A 87 13.87 -12.38 5.22
N PRO A 88 13.73 -12.00 6.50
CA PRO A 88 12.82 -12.64 7.44
C PRO A 88 11.42 -12.00 7.45
N PHE A 89 11.04 -11.30 6.39
CA PHE A 89 9.77 -10.57 6.32
C PHE A 89 8.60 -11.53 6.16
N SER A 90 7.55 -11.32 6.96
CA SER A 90 6.28 -12.05 6.88
C SER A 90 5.18 -11.27 6.17
N VAL A 91 5.34 -9.95 6.06
CA VAL A 91 4.44 -9.03 5.35
C VAL A 91 5.30 -8.03 4.57
N LEU A 92 5.00 -7.85 3.29
CA LEU A 92 5.61 -6.85 2.42
C LEU A 92 4.52 -5.86 1.99
N ALA A 93 4.67 -4.57 2.32
CA ALA A 93 3.78 -3.50 1.91
C ALA A 93 4.51 -2.58 0.92
N PHE A 94 4.12 -2.64 -0.35
CA PHE A 94 4.69 -1.85 -1.43
C PHE A 94 3.87 -0.58 -1.66
N HIS A 95 4.57 0.56 -1.80
CA HIS A 95 3.93 1.87 -1.89
C HIS A 95 4.75 2.87 -2.72
N TYR A 96 4.09 3.62 -3.62
CA TYR A 96 4.68 4.69 -4.45
C TYR A 96 5.97 4.35 -5.20
N LEU A 97 6.11 3.12 -5.67
CA LEU A 97 7.15 2.78 -6.64
C LEU A 97 6.65 3.09 -8.06
N GLN A 98 7.52 3.61 -8.90
CA GLN A 98 7.19 3.82 -10.31
C GLN A 98 6.83 2.48 -10.97
N PRO A 99 5.69 2.40 -11.67
CA PRO A 99 5.27 1.18 -12.34
C PRO A 99 6.28 0.77 -13.42
N ASP A 100 6.90 -0.37 -13.21
CA ASP A 100 7.85 -1.00 -14.16
C ASP A 100 7.60 -2.50 -14.14
N VAL A 101 7.07 -3.02 -15.24
CA VAL A 101 6.64 -4.42 -15.37
C VAL A 101 7.82 -5.40 -15.22
N ASP A 102 8.96 -5.07 -15.81
CA ASP A 102 10.13 -5.95 -15.75
C ASP A 102 10.71 -6.04 -14.34
N TRP A 103 10.84 -4.89 -13.66
CA TRP A 103 11.30 -4.87 -12.28
C TRP A 103 10.29 -5.49 -11.33
N HIS A 104 8.99 -5.23 -11.51
CA HIS A 104 7.94 -5.87 -10.74
C HIS A 104 8.04 -7.40 -10.81
N ASN A 105 8.16 -7.97 -12.02
CA ASN A 105 8.30 -9.41 -12.20
C ASN A 105 9.56 -9.97 -11.51
N LYS A 106 10.71 -9.28 -11.59
CA LYS A 106 11.94 -9.69 -10.90
C LYS A 106 11.75 -9.70 -9.38
N VAL A 107 11.11 -8.68 -8.82
CA VAL A 107 10.78 -8.63 -7.38
C VAL A 107 9.84 -9.76 -6.99
N LEU A 108 8.80 -10.03 -7.78
CA LEU A 108 7.86 -11.11 -7.51
C LEU A 108 8.55 -12.48 -7.54
N PHE A 109 9.47 -12.73 -8.47
CA PHE A 109 10.29 -13.95 -8.48
C PHE A 109 11.17 -14.05 -7.22
N ALA A 110 11.77 -12.95 -6.76
CA ALA A 110 12.53 -12.92 -5.51
C ALA A 110 11.64 -13.27 -4.29
N VAL A 111 10.41 -12.73 -4.26
CA VAL A 111 9.40 -13.09 -3.23
C VAL A 111 9.03 -14.56 -3.29
N GLN A 112 8.83 -15.12 -4.49
CA GLN A 112 8.51 -16.55 -4.66
C GLN A 112 9.61 -17.48 -4.17
N ALA A 113 10.86 -17.00 -4.06
CA ALA A 113 11.98 -17.75 -3.48
C ALA A 113 12.00 -17.72 -1.93
N MET A 114 11.25 -16.81 -1.29
CA MET A 114 11.21 -16.70 0.18
C MET A 114 10.51 -17.92 0.81
N ARG A 115 10.98 -18.32 1.98
CA ARG A 115 10.38 -19.39 2.79
C ARG A 115 10.37 -18.99 4.26
N PRO A 116 9.19 -18.86 4.91
CA PRO A 116 7.84 -18.97 4.31
C PRO A 116 7.53 -17.81 3.33
N LYS A 117 6.58 -18.02 2.40
CA LYS A 117 6.11 -16.93 1.49
C LYS A 117 5.44 -15.85 2.35
N PRO A 118 5.83 -14.57 2.22
CA PRO A 118 5.19 -13.46 2.93
C PRO A 118 3.81 -13.14 2.35
N LEU A 119 2.98 -12.43 3.13
CA LEU A 119 1.80 -11.76 2.62
C LEU A 119 2.20 -10.50 1.83
N LEU A 120 1.57 -10.30 0.67
CA LEU A 120 1.87 -9.20 -0.24
C LEU A 120 0.74 -8.17 -0.22
N LEU A 121 1.08 -6.95 0.20
CA LEU A 121 0.20 -5.80 0.17
C LEU A 121 0.76 -4.78 -0.83
N ALA A 122 -0.12 -4.14 -1.59
CA ALA A 122 0.29 -3.05 -2.46
C ALA A 122 -0.72 -1.90 -2.43
N ASP A 123 -0.18 -0.69 -2.55
CA ASP A 123 -0.89 0.57 -2.66
C ASP A 123 -0.29 1.39 -3.80
N ALA A 124 -1.04 2.35 -4.32
CA ALA A 124 -0.59 3.30 -5.34
C ALA A 124 0.08 2.65 -6.57
N GLY A 125 1.19 3.18 -7.02
CA GLY A 125 1.87 2.78 -8.26
C GLY A 125 2.24 1.30 -8.36
N PHE A 126 2.44 0.62 -7.24
CA PHE A 126 2.79 -0.80 -7.29
C PHE A 126 1.61 -1.71 -7.65
N MET A 127 0.38 -1.32 -7.28
CA MET A 127 -0.84 -1.99 -7.76
C MET A 127 -0.95 -1.90 -9.30
N TYR A 128 -0.54 -0.75 -9.86
CA TYR A 128 -0.54 -0.57 -11.32
C TYR A 128 0.44 -1.51 -12.00
N ALA A 129 1.65 -1.64 -11.46
CA ALA A 129 2.63 -2.59 -11.97
C ALA A 129 2.13 -4.03 -11.90
N ALA A 130 1.47 -4.41 -10.81
CA ALA A 130 0.88 -5.73 -10.64
C ALA A 130 -0.21 -6.03 -11.66
N LYS A 131 -1.13 -5.07 -11.92
CA LYS A 131 -2.13 -5.21 -12.99
C LYS A 131 -1.49 -5.28 -14.36
N MET A 132 -0.58 -4.34 -14.69
CA MET A 132 0.05 -4.25 -16.01
C MET A 132 0.88 -5.49 -16.35
N SER A 133 1.42 -6.18 -15.35
CA SER A 133 2.15 -7.44 -15.50
C SER A 133 1.26 -8.69 -15.51
N GLY A 134 -0.07 -8.55 -15.29
CA GLY A 134 -0.99 -9.68 -15.14
C GLY A 134 -0.78 -10.49 -13.87
N GLN A 135 -0.20 -9.89 -12.82
CA GLN A 135 0.17 -10.58 -11.56
C GLN A 135 -0.62 -10.07 -10.34
N ALA A 136 -1.72 -9.35 -10.54
CA ALA A 136 -2.51 -8.79 -9.44
C ALA A 136 -3.00 -9.85 -8.45
N THR A 137 -3.36 -11.04 -8.94
CA THR A 137 -3.86 -12.17 -8.14
C THR A 137 -2.81 -12.81 -7.22
N GLU A 138 -1.52 -12.51 -7.42
CA GLU A 138 -0.45 -12.95 -6.52
C GLU A 138 -0.45 -12.20 -5.17
N TYR A 139 -1.17 -11.07 -5.11
CA TYR A 139 -1.26 -10.23 -3.92
C TYR A 139 -2.41 -10.63 -2.99
N ASP A 140 -2.19 -10.44 -1.70
CA ASP A 140 -3.18 -10.73 -0.67
C ASP A 140 -4.12 -9.53 -0.43
N LEU A 141 -3.61 -8.28 -0.56
CA LEU A 141 -4.38 -7.06 -0.35
C LEU A 141 -3.90 -5.92 -1.27
N PHE A 142 -4.84 -5.27 -1.94
CA PHE A 142 -4.68 -3.93 -2.50
C PHE A 142 -5.51 -2.92 -1.72
N THR A 143 -5.01 -1.67 -1.62
CA THR A 143 -5.66 -0.58 -0.90
C THR A 143 -5.96 0.63 -1.81
N PRO A 144 -6.72 0.45 -2.92
CA PRO A 144 -7.00 1.52 -3.87
C PRO A 144 -7.95 2.57 -3.29
N ASP A 145 -7.82 3.82 -3.78
CA ASP A 145 -8.92 4.77 -3.79
C ASP A 145 -9.89 4.49 -4.95
N ALA A 146 -10.98 5.27 -5.06
CA ALA A 146 -11.97 5.07 -6.12
C ALA A 146 -11.40 5.26 -7.54
N GLY A 147 -10.43 6.16 -7.70
CA GLY A 147 -9.76 6.40 -8.98
C GLY A 147 -8.82 5.27 -9.38
N GLU A 148 -8.05 4.78 -8.42
CA GLU A 148 -7.17 3.62 -8.59
C GLU A 148 -7.98 2.35 -8.87
N LEU A 149 -9.11 2.18 -8.15
CA LEU A 149 -10.04 1.07 -8.39
C LEU A 149 -10.64 1.13 -9.81
N ALA A 150 -10.96 2.32 -10.32
CA ALA A 150 -11.46 2.47 -11.69
C ALA A 150 -10.43 1.98 -12.72
N PHE A 151 -9.13 2.24 -12.49
CA PHE A 151 -8.07 1.68 -13.32
C PHE A 151 -7.99 0.15 -13.20
N LEU A 152 -8.08 -0.40 -11.99
CA LEU A 152 -8.09 -1.86 -11.79
C LEU A 152 -9.29 -2.51 -12.50
N ALA A 153 -10.46 -1.88 -12.46
CA ALA A 153 -11.69 -2.37 -13.06
C ALA A 153 -11.76 -2.23 -14.60
N ASP A 154 -10.88 -1.41 -15.19
CA ASP A 154 -10.83 -1.22 -16.64
C ASP A 154 -9.93 -2.27 -17.29
N GLU A 155 -10.55 -3.22 -17.98
CA GLU A 155 -9.88 -4.35 -18.65
C GLU A 155 -8.98 -3.92 -19.81
N THR A 156 -9.28 -2.77 -20.42
CA THR A 156 -8.60 -2.30 -21.63
C THR A 156 -7.56 -1.21 -21.38
N ALA A 157 -7.59 -0.55 -20.20
CA ALA A 157 -6.65 0.51 -19.88
C ALA A 157 -5.22 -0.04 -19.68
N PRO A 158 -4.29 0.23 -20.59
CA PRO A 158 -2.92 -0.27 -20.49
C PRO A 158 -2.08 0.50 -19.47
N HIS A 159 -2.55 1.67 -19.02
CA HIS A 159 -1.85 2.55 -18.11
C HIS A 159 -2.84 3.45 -17.34
N PRO A 160 -2.59 3.78 -16.05
CA PRO A 160 -3.51 4.56 -15.23
C PRO A 160 -3.87 5.96 -15.80
N PHE A 161 -3.02 6.55 -16.62
CA PHE A 161 -3.34 7.82 -17.28
C PHE A 161 -4.58 7.78 -18.19
N TYR A 162 -4.94 6.64 -18.72
CA TYR A 162 -6.11 6.48 -19.59
C TYR A 162 -7.42 6.36 -18.82
N ALA A 163 -7.38 6.02 -17.52
CA ALA A 163 -8.57 5.91 -16.67
C ALA A 163 -9.09 7.27 -16.16
N ARG A 164 -8.36 8.36 -16.33
CA ARG A 164 -8.70 9.69 -15.77
C ARG A 164 -10.02 10.29 -16.25
N GLY A 165 -10.56 9.85 -17.38
CA GLY A 165 -11.84 10.34 -17.92
C GLY A 165 -13.07 9.92 -17.10
N PHE A 166 -12.94 9.01 -16.14
CA PHE A 166 -14.05 8.43 -15.37
C PHE A 166 -14.14 8.93 -13.93
N LEU A 167 -13.23 9.78 -13.46
CA LEU A 167 -13.00 10.06 -12.04
C LEU A 167 -14.11 10.86 -11.32
N LEU A 168 -14.95 11.60 -12.02
CA LEU A 168 -15.90 12.54 -11.39
C LEU A 168 -17.24 11.92 -10.93
N SER A 169 -17.48 10.63 -11.10
CA SER A 169 -18.75 9.98 -10.70
C SER A 169 -18.61 8.58 -10.11
N GLN A 170 -17.40 8.20 -9.65
CA GLN A 170 -17.07 6.79 -9.39
C GLN A 170 -17.47 6.31 -7.99
N GLU A 171 -17.65 7.18 -6.99
CA GLU A 171 -17.95 6.73 -5.61
C GLU A 171 -19.24 5.91 -5.52
N ASN A 172 -20.26 6.27 -6.28
CA ASN A 172 -21.53 5.53 -6.34
C ASN A 172 -21.41 4.17 -7.06
N ARG A 173 -20.27 3.89 -7.71
CA ARG A 173 -20.03 2.68 -8.50
C ARG A 173 -19.00 1.74 -7.89
N VAL A 174 -18.48 2.06 -6.70
CA VAL A 174 -17.45 1.25 -6.05
C VAL A 174 -17.80 -0.24 -5.99
N PRO A 175 -19.02 -0.68 -5.64
CA PRO A 175 -19.36 -2.10 -5.64
C PRO A 175 -19.24 -2.77 -7.01
N GLU A 176 -19.68 -2.10 -8.08
CA GLU A 176 -19.53 -2.58 -9.46
C GLU A 176 -18.07 -2.69 -9.87
N LEU A 177 -17.26 -1.66 -9.54
CA LEU A 177 -15.85 -1.62 -9.87
C LEU A 177 -15.07 -2.72 -9.14
N ILE A 178 -15.38 -3.00 -7.87
CA ILE A 178 -14.82 -4.11 -7.11
C ILE A 178 -15.07 -5.44 -7.83
N GLN A 179 -16.32 -5.68 -8.23
CA GLN A 179 -16.67 -6.91 -8.94
C GLN A 179 -15.92 -7.03 -10.27
N ARG A 180 -15.88 -5.95 -11.07
CA ARG A 180 -15.17 -5.94 -12.36
C ARG A 180 -13.68 -6.20 -12.21
N ALA A 181 -13.02 -5.54 -11.25
CA ALA A 181 -11.59 -5.74 -11.01
C ALA A 181 -11.25 -7.22 -10.71
N HIS A 182 -12.11 -7.91 -9.95
CA HIS A 182 -11.93 -9.33 -9.67
C HIS A 182 -12.26 -10.24 -10.88
N VAL A 183 -13.32 -9.94 -11.61
CA VAL A 183 -13.71 -10.75 -12.80
C VAL A 183 -12.61 -10.77 -13.87
N HIS A 184 -11.83 -9.69 -13.96
CA HIS A 184 -10.74 -9.56 -14.92
C HIS A 184 -9.36 -9.92 -14.35
N ASP A 185 -9.29 -10.52 -13.15
CA ASP A 185 -8.04 -10.89 -12.46
C ASP A 185 -7.08 -9.68 -12.24
N ASN A 186 -7.62 -8.47 -12.19
CA ASN A 186 -6.89 -7.22 -11.99
C ASN A 186 -6.84 -6.79 -10.51
N ALA A 187 -7.37 -7.59 -9.60
CA ALA A 187 -7.41 -7.31 -8.17
C ALA A 187 -6.59 -8.31 -7.36
N ALA A 188 -6.09 -7.86 -6.21
CA ALA A 188 -5.59 -8.75 -5.17
C ALA A 188 -6.74 -9.60 -4.60
N ARG A 189 -6.41 -10.65 -3.84
CA ARG A 189 -7.39 -11.51 -3.16
C ARG A 189 -8.39 -10.71 -2.32
N HIS A 190 -7.93 -9.63 -1.67
CA HIS A 190 -8.75 -8.69 -0.91
C HIS A 190 -8.53 -7.27 -1.44
N LEU A 191 -9.55 -6.44 -1.31
CA LEU A 191 -9.48 -5.00 -1.54
C LEU A 191 -9.92 -4.26 -0.28
N LEU A 192 -9.19 -3.21 0.08
CA LEU A 192 -9.63 -2.15 0.99
C LEU A 192 -9.76 -0.88 0.15
N VAL A 193 -10.96 -0.60 -0.33
CA VAL A 193 -11.24 0.58 -1.15
C VAL A 193 -11.46 1.77 -0.24
N LYS A 194 -10.58 2.76 -0.36
CA LYS A 194 -10.57 4.01 0.43
C LYS A 194 -11.53 5.04 -0.20
N GLY A 195 -12.33 5.73 0.62
CA GLY A 195 -13.25 6.77 0.14
C GLY A 195 -14.10 7.37 1.24
N VAL A 196 -15.17 8.05 0.88
CA VAL A 196 -16.19 8.52 1.84
C VAL A 196 -16.71 7.34 2.67
N THR A 197 -16.90 6.20 2.04
CA THR A 197 -17.09 4.91 2.70
C THR A 197 -15.93 3.99 2.32
N ASP A 198 -15.20 3.47 3.32
CA ASP A 198 -14.19 2.45 3.08
C ASP A 198 -14.86 1.09 2.94
N HIS A 199 -14.59 0.39 1.85
CA HIS A 199 -15.15 -0.93 1.58
C HIS A 199 -14.08 -2.01 1.68
N VAL A 200 -14.38 -3.10 2.37
CA VAL A 200 -13.53 -4.31 2.41
C VAL A 200 -14.18 -5.40 1.59
N ALA A 201 -13.46 -5.91 0.59
CA ALA A 201 -13.98 -6.94 -0.30
C ALA A 201 -13.01 -8.12 -0.46
N ARG A 202 -13.56 -9.26 -0.88
CA ARG A 202 -12.82 -10.47 -1.24
C ARG A 202 -13.53 -11.15 -2.41
N GLY A 203 -12.77 -11.47 -3.46
CA GLY A 203 -13.31 -12.19 -4.62
C GLY A 203 -14.49 -11.49 -5.30
N GLY A 204 -14.54 -10.16 -5.26
CA GLY A 204 -15.63 -9.35 -5.81
C GLY A 204 -16.81 -9.11 -4.86
N GLU A 205 -16.86 -9.76 -3.70
CA GLU A 205 -17.93 -9.61 -2.69
C GLU A 205 -17.50 -8.64 -1.58
N ILE A 206 -18.37 -7.69 -1.21
CA ILE A 206 -18.15 -6.77 -0.09
C ILE A 206 -18.43 -7.50 1.22
N LEU A 207 -17.43 -7.58 2.09
CA LEU A 207 -17.51 -8.23 3.41
C LEU A 207 -17.93 -7.26 4.52
N GLY A 208 -17.72 -5.96 4.31
CA GLY A 208 -18.08 -4.92 5.26
C GLY A 208 -17.60 -3.55 4.81
N SER A 209 -18.11 -2.51 5.50
CA SER A 209 -17.80 -1.13 5.18
C SER A 209 -17.69 -0.30 6.46
N VAL A 210 -16.94 0.81 6.38
CA VAL A 210 -16.79 1.79 7.46
C VAL A 210 -16.98 3.20 6.87
N ASP A 211 -17.94 3.96 7.41
CA ASP A 211 -18.31 5.31 6.95
C ASP A 211 -18.31 6.36 8.05
N ALA A 212 -18.13 5.94 9.32
CA ALA A 212 -18.19 6.82 10.49
C ALA A 212 -17.01 6.57 11.45
N PRO A 213 -16.50 7.66 12.12
CA PRO A 213 -16.83 9.05 11.86
C PRO A 213 -16.42 9.51 10.46
N SER A 214 -17.06 10.56 9.94
CA SER A 214 -16.73 11.16 8.65
C SER A 214 -16.39 12.64 8.86
N GLU A 215 -15.18 13.03 8.47
CA GLU A 215 -14.69 14.40 8.52
C GLU A 215 -14.29 14.83 7.10
N SER A 216 -15.10 15.69 6.51
CA SER A 216 -14.91 16.13 5.11
C SER A 216 -13.59 16.85 4.86
N ALA A 217 -13.01 17.49 5.89
CA ALA A 217 -11.71 18.15 5.77
C ALA A 217 -10.58 17.18 5.45
N LEU A 218 -10.70 15.91 5.83
CA LEU A 218 -9.67 14.88 5.59
C LEU A 218 -9.58 14.46 4.13
N GLU A 219 -10.63 14.65 3.35
CA GLU A 219 -10.63 14.33 1.91
C GLU A 219 -9.61 15.19 1.14
N ALA A 220 -9.41 16.44 1.57
CA ALA A 220 -8.43 17.35 0.98
C ALA A 220 -7.00 17.14 1.53
N MET A 221 -6.84 16.38 2.60
CA MET A 221 -5.55 16.15 3.26
C MET A 221 -4.82 14.96 2.64
N GLY A 222 -3.70 15.20 1.96
CA GLY A 222 -2.84 14.13 1.48
C GLY A 222 -2.26 13.33 2.66
N GLY A 223 -2.21 12.00 2.52
CA GLY A 223 -1.63 11.11 3.54
C GLY A 223 -2.64 10.29 4.34
N THR A 224 -3.91 10.69 4.36
CA THR A 224 -4.95 9.97 5.12
C THR A 224 -5.18 8.53 4.62
N GLY A 225 -5.12 8.32 3.30
CA GLY A 225 -5.15 6.98 2.71
C GLY A 225 -3.89 6.18 3.01
N ASP A 226 -2.73 6.85 3.03
CA ASP A 226 -1.45 6.21 3.33
C ASP A 226 -1.40 5.72 4.79
N THR A 227 -1.91 6.52 5.74
CA THR A 227 -2.00 6.11 7.15
C THR A 227 -2.91 4.91 7.35
N LEU A 228 -4.05 4.86 6.65
CA LEU A 228 -4.95 3.69 6.66
C LEU A 228 -4.22 2.42 6.23
N THR A 229 -3.47 2.48 5.13
CA THR A 229 -2.68 1.34 4.64
C THR A 229 -1.62 0.93 5.67
N GLY A 230 -0.96 1.89 6.32
CA GLY A 230 0.05 1.64 7.35
C GLY A 230 -0.51 0.94 8.59
N VAL A 231 -1.63 1.43 9.13
CA VAL A 231 -2.34 0.78 10.26
C VAL A 231 -2.73 -0.64 9.88
N THR A 232 -3.34 -0.82 8.71
CA THR A 232 -3.80 -2.14 8.23
C THR A 232 -2.64 -3.12 8.10
N ALA A 233 -1.52 -2.71 7.51
CA ALA A 233 -0.34 -3.55 7.33
C ALA A 233 0.25 -4.02 8.69
N ALA A 234 0.30 -3.13 9.68
CA ALA A 234 0.78 -3.46 11.02
C ALA A 234 -0.16 -4.43 11.76
N LEU A 235 -1.49 -4.27 11.62
CA LEU A 235 -2.47 -5.21 12.17
C LEU A 235 -2.34 -6.61 11.53
N ILE A 236 -2.11 -6.68 10.21
CA ILE A 236 -1.88 -7.94 9.50
C ILE A 236 -0.61 -8.60 10.02
N GLU A 237 0.50 -7.85 10.17
CA GLU A 237 1.75 -8.37 10.73
C GLU A 237 1.56 -8.88 12.15
N ALA A 238 0.72 -8.24 12.95
CA ALA A 238 0.37 -8.68 14.30
C ALA A 238 -0.47 -9.97 14.35
N GLY A 239 -0.85 -10.53 13.19
CA GLY A 239 -1.57 -11.81 13.08
C GLY A 239 -3.09 -11.68 12.91
N TRP A 240 -3.61 -10.47 12.66
CA TRP A 240 -5.02 -10.32 12.35
C TRP A 240 -5.33 -10.85 10.93
N ASN A 241 -6.49 -11.47 10.74
CA ASN A 241 -6.92 -11.79 9.39
C ASN A 241 -7.19 -10.50 8.59
N ILE A 242 -6.96 -10.55 7.28
CA ILE A 242 -6.98 -9.36 6.41
C ILE A 242 -8.31 -8.60 6.49
N PRO A 243 -9.50 -9.20 6.35
CA PRO A 243 -10.75 -8.45 6.44
C PRO A 243 -10.93 -7.72 7.78
N ARG A 244 -10.60 -8.38 8.89
CA ARG A 244 -10.69 -7.75 10.21
C ARG A 244 -9.67 -6.62 10.38
N ALA A 245 -8.45 -6.80 9.89
CA ALA A 245 -7.42 -5.77 9.90
C ALA A 245 -7.85 -4.54 9.08
N CYS A 246 -8.43 -4.75 7.90
CA CYS A 246 -8.95 -3.67 7.04
C CYS A 246 -10.07 -2.88 7.73
N LEU A 247 -11.09 -3.55 8.28
CA LEU A 247 -12.20 -2.88 8.97
C LEU A 247 -11.72 -2.12 10.22
N ALA A 248 -10.84 -2.72 11.01
CA ALA A 248 -10.27 -2.07 12.18
C ALA A 248 -9.37 -0.89 11.79
N GLY A 249 -8.51 -1.05 10.78
CA GLY A 249 -7.66 0.01 10.25
C GLY A 249 -8.48 1.20 9.76
N ALA A 250 -9.54 0.96 8.98
CA ALA A 250 -10.46 1.99 8.53
C ALA A 250 -11.08 2.76 9.69
N ARG A 251 -11.55 2.05 10.71
CA ARG A 251 -12.15 2.68 11.90
C ARG A 251 -11.14 3.49 12.71
N VAL A 252 -9.95 2.95 12.94
CA VAL A 252 -8.87 3.65 13.66
C VAL A 252 -8.46 4.92 12.90
N ASN A 253 -8.26 4.82 11.59
CA ASN A 253 -7.87 5.95 10.75
C ASN A 253 -8.91 7.08 10.79
N ARG A 254 -10.21 6.75 10.72
CA ARG A 254 -11.31 7.73 10.82
C ARG A 254 -11.38 8.38 12.20
N VAL A 255 -11.27 7.59 13.27
CA VAL A 255 -11.27 8.12 14.64
C VAL A 255 -10.06 9.02 14.91
N ALA A 256 -8.91 8.70 14.35
CA ALA A 256 -7.70 9.53 14.48
C ALA A 256 -7.78 10.85 13.71
N GLY A 257 -8.63 10.94 12.69
CA GLY A 257 -8.84 12.15 11.88
C GLY A 257 -9.99 13.03 12.38
N ALA A 258 -10.86 12.54 13.24
CA ALA A 258 -12.01 13.28 13.81
C ALA A 258 -11.60 14.04 15.06
#